data_3cfb7e32bb189b18cd01f6186a9766e1
#
_entry.id   3cfb7e32bb189b18cd01f6186a9766e1
#
_cell.length_a   1.000
_cell.length_b   1.000
_cell.length_c   1.000
_cell.angle_alpha   90.00
_cell.angle_beta   90.00
_cell.angle_gamma   90.00
#
_symmetry.space_group_name_H-M   'P 1'
#
loop_
_entity.id
_entity.type
_entity.pdbx_description
1 polymer ?
#
loop_
_entity_poly.entity_id
_entity_poly.type
_entity_poly.pdbx_seq_one_letter_code
_entity_poly.pdbx_strand_id
1 'polypeptide(L)'
;MKQSRMIKTKRLKPFAREWSYPPTRKVRMYNLSRKITEKELNVFIDNCLQWCEQLFGTAKDKEVPYVEWDWKSTWYQKRNLLAVYDREDNEIYIRIQGHRTIYNLANTIIHEYIHYLQPSSGGWYERYDKKWGYDKNPYEIEAKLLGDLYAVECAQTSLSKMGKG
;
A
#
# COMPACT_ATOMS: atom_id res chain seq x y z
N MET A 1 -9.32 -6.01 -21.05
CA MET A 1 -8.15 -5.75 -20.20
C MET A 1 -8.62 -5.34 -18.81
N LYS A 2 -8.10 -5.96 -17.81
CA LYS A 2 -8.42 -5.61 -16.43
C LYS A 2 -7.95 -4.18 -16.15
N GLN A 3 -8.78 -3.39 -15.54
CA GLN A 3 -8.37 -2.05 -15.11
C GLN A 3 -7.52 -2.22 -13.85
N SER A 4 -6.28 -2.55 -14.06
CA SER A 4 -5.39 -3.03 -13.01
C SER A 4 -5.20 -2.07 -11.84
N ARG A 5 -5.51 -0.81 -12.05
CA ARG A 5 -5.40 0.18 -10.98
C ARG A 5 -6.75 0.72 -10.52
N MET A 6 -7.82 0.16 -11.05
CA MET A 6 -9.12 0.54 -10.57
C MET A 6 -9.32 -0.01 -9.17
N ILE A 7 -9.74 0.84 -8.30
CA ILE A 7 -9.97 0.50 -6.91
C ILE A 7 -11.44 0.21 -6.70
N LYS A 8 -11.74 -0.96 -6.19
CA LYS A 8 -13.08 -1.31 -5.75
C LYS A 8 -13.29 -0.70 -4.38
N THR A 9 -14.11 0.29 -4.32
CA THR A 9 -14.36 0.96 -3.05
C THR A 9 -15.53 0.35 -2.33
N LYS A 10 -15.42 0.32 -1.04
CA LYS A 10 -16.53 0.07 -0.15
C LYS A 10 -16.79 1.35 0.65
N ARG A 11 -17.71 1.29 1.55
CA ARG A 11 -18.04 2.48 2.31
C ARG A 11 -16.84 2.98 3.11
N LEU A 12 -16.50 4.22 2.90
CA LEU A 12 -15.51 4.91 3.71
C LEU A 12 -16.17 5.45 4.97
N LYS A 13 -15.56 5.19 6.08
CA LYS A 13 -15.95 5.79 7.36
C LYS A 13 -14.88 6.73 7.84
N PRO A 14 -15.23 7.80 8.51
CA PRO A 14 -14.24 8.68 9.08
C PRO A 14 -13.29 7.93 10.01
N PHE A 15 -12.05 8.26 9.92
CA PHE A 15 -11.04 7.74 10.82
C PHE A 15 -10.95 8.67 12.02
N ALA A 16 -11.32 8.21 13.18
CA ALA A 16 -11.45 9.06 14.36
C ALA A 16 -10.14 9.39 15.05
N ARG A 17 -9.06 8.75 14.68
CA ARG A 17 -7.82 8.86 15.43
C ARG A 17 -6.92 9.98 14.92
N GLU A 18 -6.53 10.85 15.81
CA GLU A 18 -5.44 11.78 15.56
C GLU A 18 -4.12 11.02 15.42
N TRP A 19 -3.26 11.55 14.62
CA TRP A 19 -1.98 10.93 14.37
C TRP A 19 -0.85 11.94 14.30
N SER A 20 0.20 11.64 14.99
CA SER A 20 1.44 12.39 14.94
C SER A 20 2.56 11.51 14.41
N TYR A 21 2.49 11.18 13.16
CA TYR A 21 3.63 10.59 12.50
C TYR A 21 4.72 11.65 12.47
N PRO A 22 5.95 11.34 12.89
CA PRO A 22 6.99 12.36 12.96
C PRO A 22 7.65 12.55 11.60
N PRO A 23 6.99 13.22 10.68
CA PRO A 23 7.61 13.58 9.44
C PRO A 23 8.58 14.69 9.70
N THR A 24 9.39 14.97 8.73
CA THR A 24 10.12 16.22 8.77
C THR A 24 9.10 17.35 8.81
N ARG A 25 9.42 18.42 9.50
CA ARG A 25 8.51 19.55 9.65
C ARG A 25 8.03 20.16 8.34
N LYS A 26 8.77 19.92 7.27
CA LYS A 26 8.45 20.43 5.94
C LYS A 26 7.35 19.63 5.23
N VAL A 27 7.05 18.45 5.73
CA VAL A 27 6.06 17.57 5.13
C VAL A 27 4.75 17.72 5.90
N ARG A 28 3.76 18.26 5.24
CA ARG A 28 2.44 18.36 5.85
C ARG A 28 1.81 16.98 5.88
N MET A 29 1.48 16.53 7.06
CA MET A 29 0.77 15.29 7.25
C MET A 29 -0.68 15.45 6.83
N TYR A 30 -1.12 14.57 5.98
CA TYR A 30 -2.52 14.47 5.64
C TYR A 30 -3.14 13.36 6.48
N ASN A 31 -3.88 13.75 7.49
CA ASN A 31 -4.44 12.81 8.45
C ASN A 31 -5.69 12.15 7.85
N LEU A 32 -5.71 10.82 7.84
CA LEU A 32 -6.84 10.05 7.33
C LEU A 32 -8.12 10.23 8.16
N SER A 33 -8.02 10.73 9.39
CA SER A 33 -9.18 11.05 10.20
C SER A 33 -9.90 12.32 9.74
N ARG A 34 -9.26 13.12 8.92
CA ARG A 34 -9.86 14.34 8.41
C ARG A 34 -10.60 14.02 7.13
N LYS A 35 -11.64 14.63 6.92
CA LYS A 35 -12.57 14.71 5.76
C LYS A 35 -12.06 14.24 4.39
N ILE A 36 -11.25 13.20 4.36
CA ILE A 36 -10.88 12.58 3.11
C ILE A 36 -12.08 11.81 2.58
N THR A 37 -12.44 12.08 1.36
CA THR A 37 -13.58 11.40 0.75
C THR A 37 -13.12 10.06 0.18
N GLU A 38 -14.09 9.19 -0.04
CA GLU A 38 -13.85 7.93 -0.73
C GLU A 38 -13.24 8.16 -2.11
N LYS A 39 -13.75 9.14 -2.83
CA LYS A 39 -13.23 9.52 -4.14
C LYS A 39 -11.77 9.97 -4.07
N GLU A 40 -11.45 10.83 -3.11
CA GLU A 40 -10.08 11.30 -2.92
C GLU A 40 -9.13 10.16 -2.56
N LEU A 41 -9.60 9.25 -1.72
CA LEU A 41 -8.80 8.10 -1.32
C LEU A 41 -8.53 7.17 -2.51
N ASN A 42 -9.51 6.96 -3.36
CA ASN A 42 -9.33 6.20 -4.59
C ASN A 42 -8.28 6.83 -5.50
N VAL A 43 -8.37 8.14 -5.69
CA VAL A 43 -7.42 8.87 -6.54
C VAL A 43 -6.02 8.80 -5.93
N PHE A 44 -5.91 8.97 -4.63
CA PHE A 44 -4.61 8.88 -3.95
C PHE A 44 -3.96 7.50 -4.14
N ILE A 45 -4.70 6.44 -3.91
CA ILE A 45 -4.18 5.08 -4.04
C ILE A 45 -3.78 4.80 -5.48
N ASP A 46 -4.60 5.21 -6.44
CA ASP A 46 -4.27 5.05 -7.85
C ASP A 46 -3.00 5.83 -8.22
N ASN A 47 -2.85 7.04 -7.73
CA ASN A 47 -1.65 7.84 -7.94
C ASN A 47 -0.40 7.17 -7.34
N CYS A 48 -0.52 6.58 -6.16
CA CYS A 48 0.57 5.83 -5.55
C CYS A 48 0.98 4.63 -6.39
N LEU A 49 0.02 3.91 -6.94
CA LEU A 49 0.32 2.77 -7.82
C LEU A 49 1.02 3.22 -9.09
N GLN A 50 0.56 4.30 -9.70
CA GLN A 50 1.24 4.87 -10.87
C GLN A 50 2.66 5.28 -10.54
N TRP A 51 2.85 5.89 -9.39
CA TRP A 51 4.17 6.27 -8.91
C TRP A 51 5.09 5.05 -8.77
N CYS A 52 4.57 3.97 -8.20
CA CYS A 52 5.32 2.71 -8.09
C CYS A 52 5.69 2.14 -9.47
N GLU A 53 4.76 2.16 -10.42
CA GLU A 53 5.06 1.70 -11.78
C GLU A 53 6.19 2.51 -12.41
N GLN A 54 6.16 3.81 -12.25
CA GLN A 54 7.17 4.69 -12.84
C GLN A 54 8.54 4.50 -12.22
N LEU A 55 8.60 4.30 -10.91
CA LEU A 55 9.89 4.17 -10.23
C LEU A 55 10.43 2.74 -10.30
N PHE A 56 9.61 1.76 -10.02
CA PHE A 56 10.05 0.36 -9.87
C PHE A 56 9.80 -0.49 -11.12
N GLY A 57 9.00 0.00 -12.04
CA GLY A 57 8.61 -0.77 -13.22
C GLY A 57 7.50 -1.78 -12.93
N THR A 58 7.35 -2.72 -13.84
CA THR A 58 6.32 -3.75 -13.77
C THR A 58 6.95 -5.13 -13.89
N ALA A 59 6.28 -6.15 -13.38
CA ALA A 59 6.70 -7.52 -13.55
C ALA A 59 6.50 -7.95 -15.01
N LYS A 60 7.41 -8.78 -15.51
CA LYS A 60 7.39 -9.22 -16.92
C LYS A 60 6.25 -10.16 -17.24
N ASP A 61 5.85 -10.95 -16.27
CA ASP A 61 4.91 -12.07 -16.45
C ASP A 61 3.53 -11.81 -15.84
N LYS A 62 3.32 -10.63 -15.30
CA LYS A 62 2.07 -10.26 -14.64
C LYS A 62 1.68 -8.84 -14.98
N GLU A 63 0.39 -8.61 -15.11
CA GLU A 63 -0.13 -7.25 -15.17
C GLU A 63 0.03 -6.54 -13.83
N VAL A 64 -0.06 -5.22 -13.84
CA VAL A 64 -0.10 -4.43 -12.61
C VAL A 64 -1.27 -4.92 -11.76
N PRO A 65 -1.07 -5.12 -10.46
CA PRO A 65 -2.11 -5.71 -9.64
C PRO A 65 -3.36 -4.83 -9.56
N TYR A 66 -4.46 -5.51 -9.44
CA TYR A 66 -5.72 -4.86 -9.11
C TYR A 66 -5.71 -4.53 -7.63
N VAL A 67 -6.22 -3.35 -7.26
CA VAL A 67 -6.29 -2.95 -5.87
C VAL A 67 -7.74 -2.91 -5.41
N GLU A 68 -7.98 -3.55 -4.30
CA GLU A 68 -9.25 -3.50 -3.59
C GLU A 68 -8.99 -3.00 -2.18
N TRP A 69 -9.83 -2.09 -1.69
CA TRP A 69 -9.71 -1.64 -0.33
C TRP A 69 -11.05 -1.61 0.38
N ASP A 70 -10.98 -1.70 1.69
CA ASP A 70 -12.12 -1.57 2.57
C ASP A 70 -11.70 -0.78 3.80
N TRP A 71 -12.66 -0.12 4.40
CA TRP A 71 -12.39 0.57 5.65
C TRP A 71 -11.97 -0.41 6.75
N LYS A 72 -12.73 -1.48 6.88
CA LYS A 72 -12.52 -2.48 7.92
C LYS A 72 -12.83 -3.85 7.35
N SER A 73 -11.81 -4.64 7.14
CA SER A 73 -11.98 -5.99 6.61
C SER A 73 -11.85 -7.01 7.73
N THR A 74 -12.83 -7.90 7.84
CA THR A 74 -12.77 -9.03 8.78
C THR A 74 -11.69 -10.03 8.39
N TRP A 75 -11.34 -10.08 7.12
CA TRP A 75 -10.34 -11.00 6.62
C TRP A 75 -8.96 -10.72 7.20
N TYR A 76 -8.66 -9.46 7.46
CA TYR A 76 -7.38 -9.04 8.04
C TYR A 76 -7.32 -9.16 9.56
N GLN A 77 -8.44 -9.27 10.23
CA GLN A 77 -8.50 -9.19 11.70
C GLN A 77 -7.70 -10.29 12.38
N LYS A 78 -7.77 -11.50 11.85
CA LYS A 78 -7.08 -12.66 12.45
C LYS A 78 -5.57 -12.54 12.43
N ARG A 79 -5.02 -11.76 11.50
CA ARG A 79 -3.58 -11.61 11.30
C ARG A 79 -3.09 -10.20 11.63
N ASN A 80 -3.99 -9.32 12.00
CA ASN A 80 -3.66 -7.91 12.25
C ASN A 80 -2.90 -7.25 11.08
N LEU A 81 -3.23 -7.65 9.87
CA LEU A 81 -2.60 -7.13 8.67
C LEU A 81 -3.26 -5.85 8.21
N LEU A 82 -2.46 -4.92 7.69
CA LEU A 82 -2.95 -3.70 7.06
C LEU A 82 -3.24 -3.90 5.58
N ALA A 83 -2.51 -4.80 4.95
CA ALA A 83 -2.68 -5.12 3.55
C ALA A 83 -2.05 -6.47 3.23
N VAL A 84 -2.31 -6.96 2.04
CA VAL A 84 -1.67 -8.15 1.51
C VAL A 84 -1.68 -8.11 -0.01
N TYR A 85 -0.60 -8.58 -0.60
CA TYR A 85 -0.58 -8.90 -2.02
C TYR A 85 -0.89 -10.39 -2.19
N ASP A 86 -1.97 -10.68 -2.88
CA ASP A 86 -2.37 -12.05 -3.22
C ASP A 86 -1.77 -12.42 -4.57
N ARG A 87 -0.87 -13.38 -4.57
CA ARG A 87 -0.18 -13.82 -5.77
C ARG A 87 -1.07 -14.60 -6.74
N GLU A 88 -2.02 -15.35 -6.22
CA GLU A 88 -2.91 -16.15 -7.05
C GLU A 88 -3.82 -15.26 -7.87
N ASP A 89 -4.40 -14.27 -7.23
CA ASP A 89 -5.34 -13.35 -7.88
C ASP A 89 -4.65 -12.14 -8.50
N ASN A 90 -3.38 -11.92 -8.20
CA ASN A 90 -2.64 -10.71 -8.57
C ASN A 90 -3.38 -9.45 -8.10
N GLU A 91 -3.73 -9.43 -6.85
CA GLU A 91 -4.47 -8.33 -6.25
C GLU A 91 -3.83 -7.87 -4.96
N ILE A 92 -3.95 -6.59 -4.70
CA ILE A 92 -3.57 -5.98 -3.42
C ILE A 92 -4.85 -5.65 -2.68
N TYR A 93 -4.95 -6.14 -1.46
CA TYR A 93 -6.07 -5.85 -0.56
C TYR A 93 -5.56 -4.93 0.54
N ILE A 94 -6.28 -3.85 0.78
CA ILE A 94 -5.89 -2.85 1.77
C ILE A 94 -7.03 -2.64 2.76
N ARG A 95 -6.69 -2.68 4.04
CA ARG A 95 -7.57 -2.24 5.10
C ARG A 95 -7.17 -0.82 5.49
N ILE A 96 -8.05 0.13 5.26
CA ILE A 96 -7.73 1.54 5.54
C ILE A 96 -7.60 1.79 7.03
N GLN A 97 -8.47 1.19 7.83
CA GLN A 97 -8.38 1.28 9.28
C GLN A 97 -7.06 0.70 9.78
N GLY A 98 -6.37 1.43 10.60
CA GLY A 98 -5.03 1.07 11.06
C GLY A 98 -3.93 1.94 10.45
N HIS A 99 -4.20 2.56 9.30
CA HIS A 99 -3.33 3.59 8.76
C HIS A 99 -3.70 4.93 9.38
N ARG A 100 -2.75 5.54 10.05
CA ARG A 100 -3.01 6.80 10.74
C ARG A 100 -2.92 8.00 9.82
N THR A 101 -2.05 7.91 8.84
CA THR A 101 -1.81 9.01 7.91
C THR A 101 -1.76 8.50 6.48
N ILE A 102 -1.82 9.45 5.55
CA ILE A 102 -1.65 9.15 4.14
C ILE A 102 -0.25 8.60 3.85
N TYR A 103 0.75 8.98 4.64
CA TYR A 103 2.11 8.47 4.49
C TYR A 103 2.23 7.00 4.87
N ASN A 104 1.52 6.59 5.92
CA ASN A 104 1.43 5.18 6.29
C ASN A 104 0.78 4.38 5.17
N LEU A 105 -0.27 4.93 4.56
CA LEU A 105 -0.94 4.27 3.45
C LEU A 105 -0.02 4.15 2.23
N ALA A 106 0.71 5.20 1.89
CA ALA A 106 1.69 5.13 0.80
C ALA A 106 2.75 4.07 1.07
N ASN A 107 3.26 4.00 2.30
CA ASN A 107 4.21 2.97 2.70
C ASN A 107 3.67 1.57 2.45
N THR A 108 2.45 1.33 2.89
CA THR A 108 1.78 0.04 2.70
C THR A 108 1.62 -0.30 1.21
N ILE A 109 1.23 0.66 0.40
CA ILE A 109 1.06 0.46 -1.04
C ILE A 109 2.38 0.07 -1.69
N ILE A 110 3.46 0.77 -1.35
CA ILE A 110 4.79 0.44 -1.84
C ILE A 110 5.19 -0.98 -1.41
N HIS A 111 5.00 -1.30 -0.14
CA HIS A 111 5.32 -2.62 0.40
C HIS A 111 4.66 -3.74 -0.41
N GLU A 112 3.37 -3.63 -0.64
CA GLU A 112 2.63 -4.65 -1.39
C GLU A 112 2.99 -4.64 -2.88
N TYR A 113 3.30 -3.48 -3.45
CA TYR A 113 3.78 -3.40 -4.82
C TYR A 113 5.13 -4.10 -5.00
N ILE A 114 6.02 -3.99 -4.03
CA ILE A 114 7.30 -4.71 -4.08
C ILE A 114 7.05 -6.22 -4.06
N HIS A 115 6.12 -6.70 -3.25
CA HIS A 115 5.76 -8.12 -3.27
C HIS A 115 5.26 -8.57 -4.66
N TYR A 116 4.51 -7.71 -5.34
CA TYR A 116 4.11 -7.96 -6.72
C TYR A 116 5.32 -8.13 -7.66
N LEU A 117 6.36 -7.35 -7.47
CA LEU A 117 7.56 -7.41 -8.30
C LEU A 117 8.46 -8.60 -7.98
N GLN A 118 8.37 -9.14 -6.78
CA GLN A 118 9.23 -10.24 -6.34
C GLN A 118 8.87 -11.54 -7.06
N PRO A 119 9.88 -12.37 -7.37
CA PRO A 119 9.62 -13.66 -8.01
C PRO A 119 8.67 -14.52 -7.19
N SER A 120 7.64 -15.05 -7.83
CA SER A 120 6.68 -15.95 -7.18
C SER A 120 6.94 -17.42 -7.49
N SER A 121 7.74 -17.70 -8.53
CA SER A 121 8.09 -19.07 -8.89
C SER A 121 9.05 -19.69 -7.87
N GLY A 122 8.92 -20.99 -7.65
CA GLY A 122 9.82 -21.75 -6.80
C GLY A 122 9.53 -21.69 -5.31
N GLY A 123 8.52 -20.96 -4.88
CA GLY A 123 8.10 -20.89 -3.48
C GLY A 123 9.16 -20.31 -2.56
N TRP A 124 9.95 -19.36 -3.02
CA TRP A 124 11.05 -18.79 -2.23
C TRP A 124 10.55 -18.02 -1.02
N TYR A 125 9.42 -17.32 -1.13
CA TYR A 125 8.86 -16.60 0.00
C TYR A 125 8.58 -17.55 1.18
N GLU A 126 7.91 -18.65 0.90
CA GLU A 126 7.54 -19.65 1.91
C GLU A 126 8.75 -20.35 2.48
N ARG A 127 9.75 -20.61 1.65
CA ARG A 127 11.01 -21.21 2.10
C ARG A 127 11.78 -20.31 3.06
N TYR A 128 11.85 -19.04 2.74
CA TYR A 128 12.50 -18.07 3.60
C TYR A 128 11.73 -17.86 4.89
N ASP A 129 10.40 -17.78 4.79
CA ASP A 129 9.55 -17.61 5.95
C ASP A 129 9.69 -18.78 6.92
N LYS A 130 9.71 -20.00 6.38
CA LYS A 130 9.89 -21.21 7.18
C LYS A 130 11.27 -21.26 7.84
N LYS A 131 12.30 -20.81 7.13
CA LYS A 131 13.68 -20.89 7.60
C LYS A 131 14.03 -19.81 8.62
N TRP A 132 13.59 -18.57 8.38
CA TRP A 132 14.01 -17.41 9.16
C TRP A 132 12.87 -16.66 9.83
N GLY A 133 11.63 -16.94 9.49
CA GLY A 133 10.47 -16.22 9.95
C GLY A 133 10.22 -14.93 9.16
N TYR A 134 9.07 -14.33 9.43
CA TYR A 134 8.59 -13.14 8.71
C TYR A 134 9.58 -11.99 8.77
N ASP A 135 10.05 -11.63 9.95
CA ASP A 135 10.91 -10.47 10.14
C ASP A 135 12.28 -10.59 9.48
N LYS A 136 12.73 -11.80 9.24
CA LYS A 136 14.02 -12.08 8.61
C LYS A 136 13.90 -12.61 7.20
N ASN A 137 12.68 -12.68 6.68
CA ASN A 137 12.44 -13.06 5.30
C ASN A 137 13.00 -11.96 4.38
N PRO A 138 13.94 -12.27 3.49
CA PRO A 138 14.53 -11.26 2.60
C PRO A 138 13.51 -10.49 1.78
N TYR A 139 12.41 -11.12 1.40
CA TYR A 139 11.35 -10.47 0.64
C TYR A 139 10.61 -9.43 1.49
N GLU A 140 10.38 -9.73 2.76
CA GLU A 140 9.78 -8.77 3.69
C GLU A 140 10.72 -7.63 4.03
N ILE A 141 11.99 -7.94 4.21
CA ILE A 141 13.02 -6.93 4.48
C ILE A 141 13.09 -5.93 3.31
N GLU A 142 13.12 -6.41 2.09
CA GLU A 142 13.15 -5.55 0.90
C GLU A 142 11.91 -4.68 0.81
N ALA A 143 10.73 -5.28 0.94
CA ALA A 143 9.46 -4.56 0.84
C ALA A 143 9.34 -3.48 1.93
N LYS A 144 9.73 -3.82 3.15
CA LYS A 144 9.72 -2.87 4.27
C LYS A 144 10.71 -1.73 4.06
N LEU A 145 11.92 -2.05 3.63
CA LEU A 145 12.96 -1.05 3.40
C LEU A 145 12.53 -0.05 2.34
N LEU A 146 12.02 -0.53 1.21
CA LEU A 146 11.61 0.34 0.11
C LEU A 146 10.37 1.15 0.46
N GLY A 147 9.42 0.57 1.20
CA GLY A 147 8.30 1.31 1.73
C GLY A 147 8.73 2.45 2.64
N ASP A 148 9.59 2.15 3.61
CA ASP A 148 10.08 3.16 4.55
C ASP A 148 10.89 4.27 3.84
N LEU A 149 11.66 3.89 2.84
CA LEU A 149 12.53 4.82 2.12
C LEU A 149 11.74 5.81 1.24
N TYR A 150 10.68 5.34 0.60
CA TYR A 150 10.00 6.10 -0.45
C TYR A 150 8.60 6.59 -0.09
N ALA A 151 8.08 6.25 1.08
CA ALA A 151 6.71 6.60 1.44
C ALA A 151 6.42 8.09 1.37
N VAL A 152 7.33 8.91 1.86
CA VAL A 152 7.15 10.37 1.88
C VAL A 152 7.09 10.94 0.46
N GLU A 153 8.04 10.57 -0.37
CA GLU A 153 8.10 11.03 -1.76
C GLU A 153 6.86 10.59 -2.54
N CYS A 154 6.48 9.33 -2.41
CA CYS A 154 5.29 8.78 -3.05
C CYS A 154 4.03 9.55 -2.63
N ALA A 155 3.85 9.75 -1.33
CA ALA A 155 2.69 10.45 -0.80
C ALA A 155 2.65 11.90 -1.25
N GLN A 156 3.77 12.61 -1.20
CA GLN A 156 3.84 14.00 -1.63
C GLN A 156 3.50 14.15 -3.11
N THR A 157 4.10 13.32 -3.95
CA THR A 157 3.84 13.35 -5.39
C THR A 157 2.38 13.06 -5.69
N SER A 158 1.82 12.04 -5.01
CA SER A 158 0.43 11.63 -5.21
C SER A 158 -0.55 12.70 -4.75
N LEU A 159 -0.27 13.37 -3.62
CA LEU A 159 -1.09 14.48 -3.13
C LEU A 159 -1.00 15.70 -4.05
N SER A 160 0.18 16.00 -4.57
CA SER A 160 0.37 17.12 -5.48
C SER A 160 -0.47 16.98 -6.74
N LYS A 161 -0.57 15.77 -7.29
CA LYS A 161 -1.43 15.48 -8.43
C LYS A 161 -2.91 15.73 -8.14
N MET A 162 -3.29 15.71 -6.88
CA MET A 162 -4.66 15.98 -6.43
C MET A 162 -4.88 17.46 -6.07
N GLY A 163 -3.85 18.29 -6.22
CA GLY A 163 -3.89 19.70 -5.78
C GLY A 163 -3.79 19.86 -4.27
N LYS A 164 -3.27 18.89 -3.56
CA LYS A 164 -3.21 18.87 -2.08
C LYS A 164 -1.79 18.84 -1.53
N GLY A 165 -0.83 19.01 -2.37
CA GLY A 165 0.57 18.94 -2.00
C GLY A 165 1.08 20.01 -1.08
#